data_3fa5ecbac6b4176429af9a613be78147
#
_entry.id   3fa5ecbac6b4176429af9a613be78147
#
_cell.length_a   1.000
_cell.length_b   1.000
_cell.length_c   1.000
_cell.angle_alpha   90.00
_cell.angle_beta   90.00
_cell.angle_gamma   90.00
#
_symmetry.space_group_name_H-M   'P 1'
#
loop_
_entity.id
_entity.type
_entity.pdbx_description
1 polymer ?
#
loop_
_entity_poly.entity_id
_entity_poly.type
_entity_poly.pdbx_seq_one_letter_code
_entity_poly.pdbx_strand_id
1 'polypeptide(L)'
;FIILIICSIFFLYYNFKNKIFLGDSGSLLLGFILALIFIKSYNEDKILADQIIILMILPGIDLLRVAISRILKKKHAFEPDRNHLHHILMKKFNNFSSYILITTIILTASMLSLYIRNDFINLIGISLILAIYFLIINNFKSK
;
A
#
# COMPACT_ATOMS: atom_id res chain seq x y z
N PHE A 1 -13.07 -9.86 -13.58
CA PHE A 1 -12.56 -9.84 -12.20
C PHE A 1 -12.14 -11.22 -11.70
N ILE A 2 -12.95 -12.27 -11.86
CA ILE A 2 -12.65 -13.64 -11.37
C ILE A 2 -11.30 -14.13 -11.93
N ILE A 3 -11.05 -13.98 -13.23
CA ILE A 3 -9.79 -14.40 -13.85
C ILE A 3 -8.60 -13.69 -13.22
N LEU A 4 -8.70 -12.38 -12.99
CA LEU A 4 -7.63 -11.58 -12.36
C LEU A 4 -7.35 -12.05 -10.94
N ILE A 5 -8.38 -12.37 -10.17
CA ILE A 5 -8.25 -12.92 -8.80
C ILE A 5 -7.54 -14.28 -8.85
N ILE A 6 -7.95 -15.18 -9.74
CA ILE A 6 -7.34 -16.50 -9.88
C ILE A 6 -5.85 -16.35 -10.26
N CYS A 7 -5.54 -15.54 -11.28
CA CYS A 7 -4.14 -15.30 -11.67
C CYS A 7 -3.31 -14.71 -10.53
N SER A 8 -3.88 -13.78 -9.76
CA SER A 8 -3.21 -13.17 -8.60
C SER A 8 -2.93 -14.19 -7.49
N ILE A 9 -3.87 -15.10 -7.20
CA ILE A 9 -3.68 -16.16 -6.21
C ILE A 9 -2.57 -17.11 -6.65
N PHE A 10 -2.57 -17.56 -7.92
CA PHE A 10 -1.50 -18.39 -8.48
C PHE A 10 -0.14 -17.69 -8.41
N PHE A 11 -0.10 -16.42 -8.81
CA PHE A 11 1.13 -15.62 -8.73
C PHE A 11 1.63 -15.55 -7.28
N LEU A 12 0.78 -15.20 -6.31
CA LEU A 12 1.15 -15.10 -4.90
C LEU A 12 1.70 -16.42 -4.36
N TYR A 13 1.07 -17.54 -4.69
CA TYR A 13 1.54 -18.85 -4.25
C TYR A 13 2.98 -19.16 -4.70
N TYR A 14 3.30 -18.91 -5.98
CA TYR A 14 4.65 -19.13 -6.49
C TYR A 14 5.65 -18.06 -6.05
N ASN A 15 5.19 -16.83 -5.88
CA ASN A 15 6.01 -15.73 -5.36
C ASN A 15 6.45 -15.98 -3.92
N PHE A 16 5.55 -16.43 -3.05
CA PHE A 16 5.90 -16.83 -1.66
C PHE A 16 6.92 -17.98 -1.61
N LYS A 17 6.95 -18.83 -2.61
CA LYS A 17 7.97 -19.89 -2.77
C LYS A 17 9.27 -19.39 -3.43
N ASN A 18 9.42 -18.10 -3.66
CA ASN A 18 10.55 -17.48 -4.37
C ASN A 18 10.82 -18.09 -5.76
N LYS A 19 9.79 -18.62 -6.42
CA LYS A 19 9.92 -19.24 -7.75
C LYS A 19 9.68 -18.27 -8.90
N ILE A 20 8.89 -17.21 -8.66
CA ILE A 20 8.59 -16.18 -9.65
C ILE A 20 8.61 -14.81 -9.01
N PHE A 21 8.95 -13.79 -9.81
CA PHE A 21 8.92 -12.38 -9.44
C PHE A 21 8.01 -11.62 -10.39
N LEU A 22 7.33 -10.60 -9.87
CA LEU A 22 6.40 -9.79 -10.67
C LEU A 22 7.13 -8.97 -11.74
N GLY A 23 8.32 -8.48 -11.41
CA GLY A 23 9.11 -7.58 -12.25
C GLY A 23 8.42 -6.23 -12.48
N ASP A 24 9.10 -5.35 -13.23
CA ASP A 24 8.57 -4.02 -13.52
C ASP A 24 7.35 -4.07 -14.43
N SER A 25 7.37 -4.93 -15.45
CA SER A 25 6.25 -5.09 -16.39
C SER A 25 4.98 -5.56 -15.68
N GLY A 26 5.10 -6.51 -14.74
CA GLY A 26 3.97 -7.02 -13.98
C GLY A 26 3.42 -5.99 -13.00
N SER A 27 4.28 -5.23 -12.30
CA SER A 27 3.85 -4.18 -11.37
C SER A 27 3.19 -3.00 -12.11
N LEU A 28 3.70 -2.59 -13.26
CA LEU A 28 3.08 -1.57 -14.11
C LEU A 28 1.72 -2.03 -14.64
N LEU A 29 1.62 -3.29 -15.11
CA LEU A 29 0.34 -3.85 -15.57
C LEU A 29 -0.71 -3.87 -14.45
N LEU A 30 -0.35 -4.36 -13.25
CA LEU A 30 -1.26 -4.36 -12.11
C LEU A 30 -1.65 -2.95 -11.70
N GLY A 31 -0.73 -2.01 -11.67
CA GLY A 31 -1.02 -0.60 -11.39
C GLY A 31 -1.99 0.01 -12.40
N PHE A 32 -1.81 -0.27 -13.69
CA PHE A 32 -2.71 0.17 -14.75
C PHE A 32 -4.12 -0.43 -14.58
N ILE A 33 -4.22 -1.74 -14.33
CA ILE A 33 -5.51 -2.40 -14.12
C ILE A 33 -6.23 -1.82 -12.88
N LEU A 34 -5.52 -1.60 -11.77
CA LEU A 34 -6.10 -0.97 -10.58
C LEU A 34 -6.59 0.45 -10.86
N ALA A 35 -5.82 1.25 -11.60
CA ALA A 35 -6.23 2.59 -11.98
C ALA A 35 -7.52 2.58 -12.81
N LEU A 36 -7.63 1.67 -13.81
CA LEU A 36 -8.85 1.51 -14.59
C LEU A 36 -10.05 1.11 -13.72
N ILE A 37 -9.86 0.20 -12.77
CA ILE A 37 -10.91 -0.22 -11.83
C ILE A 37 -11.38 0.96 -10.99
N PHE A 38 -10.47 1.76 -10.45
CA PHE A 38 -10.81 2.93 -9.63
C PHE A 38 -11.53 3.99 -10.44
N ILE A 39 -11.05 4.35 -11.64
CA ILE A 39 -11.69 5.32 -12.51
C ILE A 39 -13.11 4.87 -12.87
N LYS A 40 -13.26 3.60 -13.29
CA LYS A 40 -14.56 3.05 -13.61
C LYS A 40 -15.52 3.07 -12.41
N SER A 41 -15.06 2.62 -11.25
CA SER A 41 -15.90 2.55 -10.05
C SER A 41 -16.26 3.94 -9.53
N TYR A 42 -15.40 4.93 -9.67
CA TYR A 42 -15.67 6.31 -9.35
C TYR A 42 -16.72 6.91 -10.31
N ASN A 43 -16.58 6.70 -11.61
CA ASN A 43 -17.53 7.20 -12.62
C ASN A 43 -18.92 6.54 -12.52
N GLU A 44 -18.99 5.35 -11.94
CA GLU A 44 -20.25 4.63 -11.67
C GLU A 44 -20.83 4.93 -10.26
N ASP A 45 -20.30 5.94 -9.55
CA ASP A 45 -20.68 6.32 -8.18
C ASP A 45 -20.62 5.18 -7.14
N LYS A 46 -19.84 4.14 -7.44
CA LYS A 46 -19.67 2.98 -6.55
C LYS A 46 -18.72 3.26 -5.40
N ILE A 47 -17.70 4.08 -5.66
CA ILE A 47 -16.69 4.51 -4.67
C ILE A 47 -16.48 6.02 -4.76
N LEU A 48 -16.12 6.62 -3.64
CA LEU A 48 -15.77 8.02 -3.51
C LEU A 48 -14.25 8.23 -3.65
N ALA A 49 -13.84 9.46 -3.98
CA ALA A 49 -12.42 9.78 -4.15
C ALA A 49 -11.61 9.59 -2.84
N ASP A 50 -12.18 9.94 -1.70
CA ASP A 50 -11.58 9.75 -0.37
C ASP A 50 -11.39 8.27 -0.02
N GLN A 51 -12.29 7.39 -0.47
CA GLN A 51 -12.16 5.95 -0.33
C GLN A 51 -10.98 5.38 -1.14
N ILE A 52 -10.75 5.92 -2.35
CA ILE A 52 -9.57 5.58 -3.15
C ILE A 52 -8.30 6.06 -2.44
N ILE A 53 -8.34 7.26 -1.84
CA ILE A 53 -7.22 7.79 -1.05
C ILE A 53 -6.92 6.87 0.13
N ILE A 54 -7.91 6.40 0.89
CA ILE A 54 -7.70 5.48 2.02
C ILE A 54 -6.98 4.20 1.58
N LEU A 55 -7.35 3.63 0.43
CA LEU A 55 -6.69 2.45 -0.11
C LEU A 55 -5.23 2.70 -0.50
N MET A 56 -4.94 3.87 -1.04
CA MET A 56 -3.64 4.18 -1.64
C MET A 56 -2.70 5.00 -0.74
N ILE A 57 -3.19 5.55 0.38
CA ILE A 57 -2.41 6.49 1.19
C ILE A 57 -1.17 5.85 1.82
N LEU A 58 -1.29 4.62 2.32
CA LEU A 58 -0.17 3.96 3.00
C LEU A 58 0.98 3.65 2.03
N PRO A 59 0.76 2.98 0.89
CA PRO A 59 1.81 2.78 -0.09
C PRO A 59 2.30 4.10 -0.72
N GLY A 60 1.40 5.07 -0.93
CA GLY A 60 1.74 6.37 -1.51
C GLY A 60 2.66 7.20 -0.62
N ILE A 61 2.32 7.35 0.67
CA ILE A 61 3.14 8.13 1.60
C ILE A 61 4.50 7.45 1.86
N ASP A 62 4.54 6.12 1.88
CA ASP A 62 5.81 5.40 2.06
C ASP A 62 6.74 5.60 0.86
N LEU A 63 6.21 5.56 -0.35
CA LEU A 63 6.97 5.85 -1.57
C LEU A 63 7.49 7.29 -1.56
N LEU A 64 6.65 8.27 -1.25
CA LEU A 64 7.04 9.68 -1.17
C LEU A 64 8.11 9.91 -0.10
N ARG A 65 7.93 9.35 1.10
CA ARG A 65 8.91 9.47 2.19
C ARG A 65 10.28 8.93 1.78
N VAL A 66 10.32 7.75 1.16
CA VAL A 66 11.59 7.16 0.73
C VAL A 66 12.22 7.98 -0.38
N ALA A 67 11.45 8.43 -1.38
CA ALA A 67 11.93 9.28 -2.46
C ALA A 67 12.52 10.60 -1.92
N ILE A 68 11.79 11.31 -1.05
CA ILE A 68 12.26 12.56 -0.42
C ILE A 68 13.54 12.30 0.39
N SER A 69 13.58 11.21 1.18
CA SER A 69 14.77 10.88 1.98
C SER A 69 16.02 10.62 1.12
N ARG A 70 15.85 10.07 -0.08
CA ARG A 70 16.94 9.86 -1.05
C ARG A 70 17.44 11.17 -1.63
N ILE A 71 16.53 12.02 -2.07
CA ILE A 71 16.86 13.37 -2.61
C ILE A 71 17.62 14.20 -1.57
N LEU A 72 17.16 14.21 -0.31
CA LEU A 72 17.84 14.90 0.78
C LEU A 72 19.25 14.35 1.05
N LYS A 73 19.48 13.07 0.78
CA LYS A 73 20.81 12.44 0.87
C LYS A 73 21.63 12.55 -0.41
N LYS A 74 21.20 13.39 -1.37
CA LYS A 74 21.84 13.57 -2.68
C LYS A 74 21.94 12.26 -3.49
N LYS A 75 20.99 11.34 -3.31
CA LYS A 75 20.87 10.09 -4.06
C LYS A 75 19.78 10.21 -5.11
N HIS A 76 19.86 9.37 -6.14
CA HIS A 76 18.80 9.30 -7.14
C HIS A 76 17.49 8.81 -6.53
N ALA A 77 16.34 9.43 -6.87
CA ALA A 77 15.05 9.10 -6.27
C ALA A 77 14.62 7.64 -6.48
N PHE A 78 15.08 7.02 -7.57
CA PHE A 78 14.75 5.64 -7.95
C PHE A 78 15.85 4.62 -7.60
N GLU A 79 16.86 5.00 -6.82
CA GLU A 79 17.87 4.05 -6.32
C GLU A 79 17.21 2.95 -5.46
N PRO A 80 17.62 1.67 -5.60
CA PRO A 80 17.13 0.61 -4.72
C PRO A 80 17.43 0.93 -3.26
N ASP A 81 16.42 0.80 -2.37
CA ASP A 81 16.58 1.08 -0.95
C ASP A 81 15.76 0.10 -0.11
N ARG A 82 16.26 -0.23 1.08
CA ARG A 82 15.58 -1.08 2.06
C ARG A 82 14.93 -0.28 3.19
N ASN A 83 14.57 0.99 2.93
CA ASN A 83 13.93 1.88 3.91
C ASN A 83 12.40 1.94 3.79
N HIS A 84 11.78 1.12 2.94
CA HIS A 84 10.33 1.02 2.86
C HIS A 84 9.73 0.45 4.15
N LEU A 85 8.46 0.81 4.43
CA LEU A 85 7.74 0.41 5.65
C LEU A 85 7.83 -1.10 5.93
N HIS A 86 7.61 -1.92 4.91
CA HIS A 86 7.68 -3.38 5.05
C HIS A 86 9.07 -3.86 5.47
N HIS A 87 10.15 -3.29 4.92
CA HIS A 87 11.51 -3.63 5.33
C HIS A 87 11.83 -3.19 6.77
N ILE A 88 11.27 -2.06 7.20
CA ILE A 88 11.43 -1.58 8.57
C ILE A 88 10.72 -2.53 9.54
N LEU A 89 9.51 -2.97 9.22
CA LEU A 89 8.76 -3.93 10.03
C LEU A 89 9.43 -5.31 10.07
N MET A 90 10.01 -5.77 8.96
CA MET A 90 10.74 -7.05 8.88
C MET A 90 11.97 -7.12 9.78
N LYS A 91 12.51 -5.98 10.22
CA LYS A 91 13.60 -5.98 11.21
C LYS A 91 13.16 -6.45 12.60
N LYS A 92 11.87 -6.33 12.92
CA LYS A 92 11.32 -6.69 14.23
C LYS A 92 10.36 -7.88 14.18
N PHE A 93 9.64 -8.02 13.09
CA PHE A 93 8.67 -9.09 12.86
C PHE A 93 9.18 -9.98 11.72
N ASN A 94 8.67 -11.20 11.62
CA ASN A 94 8.95 -12.02 10.45
C ASN A 94 8.25 -11.43 9.21
N ASN A 95 8.68 -11.84 8.02
CA ASN A 95 8.15 -11.33 6.75
C ASN A 95 6.62 -11.45 6.67
N PHE A 96 6.10 -12.62 7.04
CA PHE A 96 4.67 -12.90 6.96
C PHE A 96 3.83 -12.00 7.88
N SER A 97 4.25 -11.83 9.14
CA SER A 97 3.57 -10.95 10.10
C SER A 97 3.60 -9.48 9.67
N SER A 98 4.70 -9.03 9.07
CA SER A 98 4.83 -7.65 8.56
C SER A 98 3.84 -7.37 7.44
N TYR A 99 3.69 -8.29 6.49
CA TYR A 99 2.71 -8.14 5.41
C TYR A 99 1.27 -8.21 5.92
N ILE A 100 0.96 -9.16 6.83
CA ILE A 100 -0.38 -9.24 7.43
C ILE A 100 -0.73 -7.94 8.14
N LEU A 101 0.16 -7.36 8.92
CA LEU A 101 -0.10 -6.12 9.64
C LEU A 101 -0.43 -4.97 8.69
N ILE A 102 0.35 -4.77 7.64
CA ILE A 102 0.11 -3.73 6.63
C ILE A 102 -1.24 -3.94 5.94
N THR A 103 -1.49 -5.16 5.45
CA THR A 103 -2.73 -5.47 4.73
C THR A 103 -3.95 -5.35 5.62
N THR A 104 -3.87 -5.75 6.88
CA THR A 104 -4.97 -5.62 7.85
C THR A 104 -5.33 -4.16 8.09
N ILE A 105 -4.34 -3.27 8.27
CA ILE A 105 -4.59 -1.83 8.45
C ILE A 105 -5.32 -1.25 7.24
N ILE A 106 -4.87 -1.56 6.02
CA ILE A 106 -5.49 -1.06 4.80
C ILE A 106 -6.91 -1.60 4.65
N LEU A 107 -7.10 -2.92 4.82
CA LEU A 107 -8.40 -3.57 4.62
C LEU A 107 -9.44 -3.10 5.64
N THR A 108 -9.09 -3.00 6.92
CA THR A 108 -10.03 -2.55 7.95
C THR A 108 -10.47 -1.11 7.73
N ALA A 109 -9.54 -0.21 7.40
CA ALA A 109 -9.86 1.18 7.11
C ALA A 109 -10.72 1.30 5.85
N SER A 110 -10.42 0.54 4.80
CA SER A 110 -11.18 0.56 3.55
C SER A 110 -12.59 0.01 3.72
N MET A 111 -12.75 -1.09 4.44
CA MET A 111 -14.06 -1.67 4.73
C MET A 111 -14.93 -0.73 5.55
N LEU A 112 -14.35 -0.07 6.56
CA LEU A 112 -15.06 0.92 7.36
C LEU A 112 -15.51 2.11 6.51
N SER A 113 -14.64 2.62 5.66
CA SER A 113 -14.93 3.73 4.74
C SER A 113 -16.04 3.40 3.74
N LEU A 114 -16.02 2.19 3.16
CA LEU A 114 -17.05 1.72 2.25
C LEU A 114 -18.43 1.59 2.93
N TYR A 115 -18.42 1.19 4.20
CA TYR A 115 -19.65 1.02 4.97
C TYR A 115 -20.28 2.36 5.39
N ILE A 116 -19.46 3.28 5.92
CA ILE A 116 -19.97 4.53 6.51
C ILE A 116 -20.26 5.60 5.45
N ARG A 117 -19.50 5.66 4.35
CA ARG A 117 -19.63 6.63 3.24
C ARG A 117 -19.84 8.08 3.71
N ASN A 118 -19.02 8.52 4.68
CA ASN A 118 -19.07 9.87 5.23
C ASN A 118 -17.69 10.51 5.12
N ASP A 119 -17.60 11.63 4.39
CA ASP A 119 -16.36 12.33 4.07
C ASP A 119 -15.59 12.75 5.34
N PHE A 120 -16.29 13.21 6.37
CA PHE A 120 -15.67 13.61 7.63
C PHE A 120 -15.02 12.43 8.37
N ILE A 121 -15.72 11.29 8.41
CA ILE A 121 -15.19 10.05 9.02
C ILE A 121 -14.01 9.51 8.21
N ASN A 122 -14.09 9.57 6.88
CA ASN A 122 -12.99 9.18 6.00
C ASN A 122 -11.76 10.07 6.20
N LEU A 123 -11.95 11.38 6.40
CA LEU A 123 -10.84 12.30 6.72
C LEU A 123 -10.16 11.93 8.05
N ILE A 124 -10.95 11.59 9.07
CA ILE A 124 -10.42 11.09 10.34
C ILE A 124 -9.65 9.77 10.12
N GLY A 125 -10.21 8.85 9.34
CA GLY A 125 -9.54 7.59 8.99
C GLY A 125 -8.19 7.79 8.33
N ILE A 126 -8.11 8.70 7.35
CA ILE A 126 -6.87 9.09 6.69
C ILE A 126 -5.85 9.62 7.70
N SER A 127 -6.27 10.53 8.59
CA SER A 127 -5.39 11.13 9.60
C SER A 127 -4.86 10.09 10.59
N LEU A 128 -5.69 9.12 10.99
CA LEU A 128 -5.29 8.01 11.86
C LEU A 128 -4.28 7.07 11.18
N ILE A 129 -4.49 6.72 9.92
CA ILE A 129 -3.53 5.89 9.15
C ILE A 129 -2.18 6.60 9.08
N LEU A 130 -2.16 7.89 8.79
CA LEU A 130 -0.93 8.69 8.77
C LEU A 130 -0.25 8.74 10.13
N ALA A 131 -1.00 8.95 11.21
CA ALA A 131 -0.47 8.97 12.57
C ALA A 131 0.16 7.61 12.94
N ILE A 132 -0.52 6.51 12.68
CA ILE A 132 -0.01 5.14 12.89
C ILE A 132 1.26 4.91 12.06
N TYR A 133 1.25 5.31 10.79
CA TYR A 133 2.40 5.19 9.91
C TYR A 133 3.64 5.91 10.48
N PHE A 134 3.50 7.18 10.87
CA PHE A 134 4.61 7.97 11.44
C PHE A 134 5.07 7.43 12.80
N LEU A 135 4.17 6.95 13.65
CA LEU A 135 4.53 6.28 14.90
C LEU A 135 5.37 5.02 14.66
N ILE A 136 4.98 4.20 13.68
CA ILE A 136 5.76 3.00 13.30
C ILE A 136 7.14 3.43 12.81
N ILE A 137 7.23 4.39 11.90
CA ILE A 137 8.51 4.85 11.36
C ILE A 137 9.43 5.38 12.47
N ASN A 138 8.92 6.22 13.37
CA ASN A 138 9.72 6.81 14.44
C ASN A 138 10.22 5.74 15.44
N ASN A 139 9.37 4.81 15.84
CA ASN A 139 9.72 3.79 16.83
C ASN A 139 10.66 2.71 16.30
N PHE A 140 10.62 2.42 15.00
CA PHE A 140 11.37 1.29 14.41
C PHE A 140 12.56 1.70 13.55
N LYS A 141 12.67 2.98 13.17
CA LYS A 141 13.82 3.51 12.41
C LYS A 141 14.97 3.94 13.34
N SER A 142 14.68 4.26 14.61
CA SER A 142 15.65 4.75 15.58
C SER A 142 16.54 3.64 16.22
N LYS A 143 16.38 2.41 15.79
CA LYS A 143 17.23 1.27 16.18
C LYS A 143 17.79 0.62 14.91
#